data_2234e693075229764cfe0e4ebf8ada3a
#
_entry.id   2234e693075229764cfe0e4ebf8ada3a
#
_cell.length_a   1.000
_cell.length_b   1.000
_cell.length_c   1.000
_cell.angle_alpha   90.00
_cell.angle_beta   90.00
_cell.angle_gamma   90.00
#
_symmetry.space_group_name_H-M   'P 1'
#
loop_
_entity.id
_entity.type
_entity.pdbx_description
1 polymer ?
#
loop_
_entity_poly.entity_id
_entity_poly.type
_entity_poly.pdbx_seq_one_letter_code
_entity_poly.pdbx_strand_id
1 'polypeptide(L)'
;MSKKVALMVVHQKRSSTGDVGLKLRERGSQLDIRRPVFCEKLPDRMDNHDLAVIYGGPPSANDNTDYIKYEIDWISNVLRDDKPFLGICLGAQMLAKNLGGTIKRSNDHSIEVGFYTLKPEGKGHKI
;
A
#
# COMPACT_ATOMS: atom_id res chain seq x y z
N MET A 1 -6.39 26.98 -1.85
CA MET A 1 -6.79 25.58 -1.61
C MET A 1 -5.58 24.78 -1.15
N SER A 2 -5.73 23.99 -0.11
CA SER A 2 -4.68 23.09 0.34
C SER A 2 -4.45 21.98 -0.70
N LYS A 3 -3.19 21.60 -0.92
CA LYS A 3 -2.85 20.47 -1.78
C LYS A 3 -3.32 19.17 -1.13
N LYS A 4 -3.75 18.22 -1.94
CA LYS A 4 -3.94 16.83 -1.50
C LYS A 4 -2.59 16.22 -1.13
N VAL A 5 -2.57 15.42 -0.08
CA VAL A 5 -1.36 14.74 0.39
C VAL A 5 -1.59 13.23 0.36
N ALA A 6 -0.72 12.53 -0.36
CA ALA A 6 -0.71 11.08 -0.38
C ALA A 6 0.42 10.54 0.50
N LEU A 7 0.08 9.65 1.42
CA LEU A 7 1.05 8.93 2.23
C LEU A 7 1.52 7.71 1.46
N MET A 8 2.83 7.60 1.22
CA MET A 8 3.44 6.57 0.39
C MET A 8 4.38 5.73 1.24
N VAL A 9 4.00 4.50 1.53
CA VAL A 9 4.79 3.58 2.36
C VAL A 9 5.61 2.66 1.47
N VAL A 10 6.93 2.80 1.55
CA VAL A 10 7.89 2.01 0.76
C VAL A 10 8.83 1.22 1.68
N HIS A 11 9.44 0.14 1.18
CA HIS A 11 10.12 -0.85 2.01
C HIS A 11 11.63 -0.94 1.75
N GLN A 12 12.17 -0.14 0.85
CA GLN A 12 13.59 -0.13 0.54
C GLN A 12 14.11 1.30 0.50
N LYS A 13 15.40 1.48 0.84
CA LYS A 13 16.04 2.79 0.94
C LYS A 13 15.93 3.59 -0.38
N ARG A 14 16.04 2.92 -1.51
CA ARG A 14 16.02 3.54 -2.84
C ARG A 14 14.75 3.24 -3.62
N SER A 15 13.68 2.85 -2.95
CA SER A 15 12.40 2.61 -3.63
C SER A 15 11.88 3.89 -4.26
N SER A 16 11.51 3.79 -5.53
CA SER A 16 10.77 4.82 -6.24
C SER A 16 9.28 4.66 -5.96
N THR A 17 8.53 5.76 -5.99
CA THR A 17 7.07 5.73 -5.96
C THR A 17 6.44 5.37 -7.32
N GLY A 18 7.27 5.23 -8.36
CA GLY A 18 6.88 4.74 -9.68
C GLY A 18 5.78 5.56 -10.34
N ASP A 19 5.03 4.91 -11.21
CA ASP A 19 3.96 5.55 -11.98
C ASP A 19 2.82 6.07 -11.10
N VAL A 20 2.51 5.38 -9.99
CA VAL A 20 1.47 5.84 -9.06
C VAL A 20 1.86 7.18 -8.46
N GLY A 21 3.10 7.32 -7.97
CA GLY A 21 3.60 8.58 -7.44
C GLY A 21 3.66 9.69 -8.48
N LEU A 22 4.13 9.36 -9.69
CA LEU A 22 4.18 10.31 -10.81
C LEU A 22 2.79 10.85 -11.14
N LYS A 23 1.82 9.96 -11.31
CA LYS A 23 0.45 10.35 -11.65
C LYS A 23 -0.23 11.16 -10.54
N LEU A 24 0.06 10.86 -9.28
CA LEU A 24 -0.44 11.67 -8.16
C LEU A 24 0.15 13.07 -8.19
N ARG A 25 1.45 13.21 -8.45
CA ARG A 25 2.09 14.53 -8.61
C ARG A 25 1.52 15.33 -9.78
N GLU A 26 1.33 14.69 -10.93
CA GLU A 26 0.73 15.31 -12.11
C GLU A 26 -0.68 15.84 -11.83
N ARG A 27 -1.41 15.21 -10.88
CA ARG A 27 -2.72 15.66 -10.42
C ARG A 27 -2.67 16.65 -9.26
N GLY A 28 -1.50 17.15 -8.92
CA GLY A 28 -1.30 18.18 -7.91
C GLY A 28 -1.17 17.67 -6.48
N SER A 29 -1.02 16.36 -6.27
CA SER A 29 -0.81 15.80 -4.93
C SER A 29 0.63 15.98 -4.48
N GLN A 30 0.81 16.26 -3.20
CA GLN A 30 2.09 16.18 -2.52
C GLN A 30 2.30 14.74 -2.02
N LEU A 31 3.51 14.22 -2.09
CA LEU A 31 3.83 12.87 -1.60
C LEU A 31 4.57 12.97 -0.27
N ASP A 32 4.05 12.27 0.74
CA ASP A 32 4.70 12.05 2.03
C ASP A 32 5.21 10.61 2.06
N ILE A 33 6.51 10.43 1.83
CA ILE A 33 7.13 9.10 1.70
C ILE A 33 7.64 8.66 3.06
N ARG A 34 7.21 7.49 3.52
CA ARG A 34 7.60 6.90 4.80
C ARG A 34 8.16 5.49 4.63
N ARG A 35 9.14 5.16 5.46
CA ARG A 35 9.85 3.87 5.47
C ARG A 35 9.88 3.28 6.89
N PRO A 36 8.80 2.63 7.36
CA PRO A 36 8.78 2.05 8.70
C PRO A 36 9.89 1.03 8.95
N VAL A 37 10.33 0.34 7.89
CA VAL A 37 11.49 -0.57 7.97
C VAL A 37 12.76 0.13 8.48
N PHE A 38 12.86 1.45 8.33
CA PHE A 38 13.95 2.28 8.86
C PHE A 38 13.49 3.14 10.05
N CYS A 39 12.51 2.65 10.80
CA CYS A 39 11.98 3.28 12.01
C CYS A 39 11.26 4.63 11.78
N GLU A 40 10.85 4.94 10.56
CA GLU A 40 10.00 6.09 10.29
C GLU A 40 8.56 5.76 10.69
N LYS A 41 7.98 6.59 11.53
CA LYS A 41 6.62 6.37 12.03
C LYS A 41 5.56 6.76 10.99
N LEU A 42 4.47 6.02 10.98
CA LEU A 42 3.26 6.38 10.26
C LEU A 42 2.34 7.22 11.17
N PRO A 43 1.51 8.11 10.61
CA PRO A 43 0.66 8.96 11.44
C PRO A 43 -0.44 8.14 12.14
N ASP A 44 -0.75 8.47 13.39
CA ASP A 44 -1.82 7.82 14.13
C ASP A 44 -3.21 8.12 13.54
N ARG A 45 -3.35 9.27 12.91
CA ARG A 45 -4.58 9.73 12.26
C ARG A 45 -4.30 10.23 10.85
N MET A 46 -5.28 10.05 9.98
CA MET A 46 -5.19 10.47 8.57
C MET A 46 -5.72 11.89 8.32
N ASP A 47 -5.78 12.71 9.36
CA ASP A 47 -6.36 14.07 9.25
C ASP A 47 -5.61 14.97 8.24
N ASN A 48 -4.30 14.76 8.10
CA ASN A 48 -3.45 15.54 7.21
C ASN A 48 -3.09 14.83 5.89
N HIS A 49 -3.73 13.70 5.63
CA HIS A 49 -3.51 12.89 4.44
C HIS A 49 -4.84 12.54 3.77
N ASP A 50 -4.84 12.48 2.45
CA ASP A 50 -6.04 12.21 1.66
C ASP A 50 -6.07 10.80 1.09
N LEU A 51 -4.94 10.10 1.09
CA LEU A 51 -4.75 8.77 0.51
C LEU A 51 -3.57 8.09 1.18
N ALA A 52 -3.66 6.78 1.38
CA ALA A 52 -2.53 5.95 1.75
C ALA A 52 -2.24 4.92 0.66
N VAL A 53 -0.96 4.76 0.32
CA VAL A 53 -0.48 3.74 -0.62
C VAL A 53 0.59 2.92 0.09
N ILE A 54 0.43 1.61 0.15
CA ILE A 54 1.48 0.69 0.60
C ILE A 54 1.98 -0.11 -0.59
N TYR A 55 3.27 -0.01 -0.82
CA TYR A 55 3.95 -0.65 -1.96
C TYR A 55 4.36 -2.08 -1.67
N GLY A 56 4.77 -2.77 -2.72
CA GLY A 56 5.43 -4.05 -2.64
C GLY A 56 6.83 -3.98 -2.04
N GLY A 57 7.46 -5.12 -1.92
CA GLY A 57 8.81 -5.27 -1.39
C GLY A 57 9.19 -6.73 -1.25
N PRO A 58 10.45 -7.01 -0.89
CA PRO A 58 10.94 -8.39 -0.74
C PRO A 58 10.25 -9.21 0.35
N PRO A 59 9.79 -8.59 1.48
CA PRO A 59 9.20 -9.36 2.57
C PRO A 59 7.83 -9.96 2.22
N SER A 60 7.45 -10.96 3.00
CA SER A 60 6.09 -11.51 3.00
C SER A 60 5.21 -10.82 4.05
N ALA A 61 3.92 -10.69 3.77
CA ALA A 61 2.95 -10.26 4.77
C ALA A 61 2.83 -11.26 5.93
N ASN A 62 3.37 -12.46 5.79
CA ASN A 62 3.45 -13.48 6.83
C ASN A 62 4.74 -13.41 7.66
N ASP A 63 5.66 -12.53 7.33
CA ASP A 63 6.92 -12.39 8.07
C ASP A 63 6.65 -11.88 9.49
N ASN A 64 7.39 -12.45 10.43
CA ASN A 64 7.23 -12.15 11.85
C ASN A 64 8.17 -11.02 12.28
N THR A 65 8.25 -9.95 11.49
CA THR A 65 9.05 -8.77 11.79
C THR A 65 8.17 -7.64 12.32
N ASP A 66 8.75 -6.81 13.18
CA ASP A 66 8.00 -5.76 13.87
C ASP A 66 7.36 -4.77 12.91
N TYR A 67 8.09 -4.35 11.87
CA TYR A 67 7.55 -3.35 10.94
C TYR A 67 6.42 -3.92 10.04
N ILE A 68 6.46 -5.21 9.70
CA ILE A 68 5.36 -5.85 8.95
C ILE A 68 4.09 -5.88 9.79
N LYS A 69 4.19 -6.30 11.05
CA LYS A 69 3.05 -6.28 11.97
C LYS A 69 2.53 -4.86 12.21
N TYR A 70 3.45 -3.93 12.39
CA TYR A 70 3.13 -2.52 12.60
C TYR A 70 2.35 -1.94 11.41
N GLU A 71 2.79 -2.19 10.18
CA GLU A 71 2.10 -1.70 8.98
C GLU A 71 0.73 -2.35 8.81
N ILE A 72 0.62 -3.67 9.04
CA ILE A 72 -0.67 -4.37 8.97
C ILE A 72 -1.67 -3.76 9.96
N ASP A 73 -1.26 -3.57 11.21
CA ASP A 73 -2.12 -2.99 12.24
C ASP A 73 -2.47 -1.53 11.93
N TRP A 74 -1.51 -0.79 11.39
CA TRP A 74 -1.69 0.61 11.05
C TRP A 74 -2.78 0.84 9.98
N ILE A 75 -3.00 -0.10 9.08
CA ILE A 75 -4.05 0.00 8.05
C ILE A 75 -5.42 0.29 8.67
N SER A 76 -5.67 -0.23 9.87
CA SER A 76 -6.91 0.04 10.61
C SER A 76 -7.16 1.53 10.84
N ASN A 77 -6.09 2.34 10.97
CA ASN A 77 -6.22 3.80 11.13
C ASN A 77 -6.76 4.45 9.86
N VAL A 78 -6.29 3.99 8.70
CA VAL A 78 -6.76 4.49 7.39
C VAL A 78 -8.25 4.17 7.21
N LEU A 79 -8.64 2.93 7.49
CA LEU A 79 -10.00 2.46 7.36
C LEU A 79 -10.94 3.17 8.35
N ARG A 80 -10.50 3.34 9.61
CA ARG A 80 -11.26 4.07 10.63
C ARG A 80 -11.51 5.51 10.22
N ASP A 81 -10.51 6.18 9.64
CA ASP A 81 -10.61 7.59 9.25
C ASP A 81 -11.25 7.75 7.85
N ASP A 82 -11.76 6.66 7.28
CA ASP A 82 -12.48 6.61 6.00
C ASP A 82 -11.70 7.25 4.84
N LYS A 83 -10.39 7.01 4.80
CA LYS A 83 -9.53 7.49 3.72
C LYS A 83 -9.28 6.40 2.69
N PRO A 84 -9.15 6.76 1.41
CA PRO A 84 -8.78 5.78 0.38
C PRO A 84 -7.46 5.08 0.68
N PHE A 85 -7.41 3.79 0.37
CA PHE A 85 -6.22 2.96 0.53
C PHE A 85 -5.94 2.21 -0.76
N LEU A 86 -4.70 2.24 -1.22
CA LEU A 86 -4.22 1.44 -2.34
C LEU A 86 -3.08 0.53 -1.87
N GLY A 87 -3.30 -0.79 -1.92
CA GLY A 87 -2.26 -1.78 -1.65
C GLY A 87 -1.73 -2.39 -2.94
N ILE A 88 -0.41 -2.41 -3.09
CA ILE A 88 0.27 -2.98 -4.26
C ILE A 88 1.12 -4.15 -3.79
N CYS A 89 0.88 -5.36 -4.34
CA CYS A 89 1.61 -6.58 -4.02
C CYS A 89 1.60 -6.84 -2.49
N LEU A 90 2.73 -6.67 -1.80
CA LEU A 90 2.81 -6.78 -0.35
C LEU A 90 1.75 -5.94 0.38
N GLY A 91 1.53 -4.71 -0.08
CA GLY A 91 0.51 -3.83 0.50
C GLY A 91 -0.91 -4.38 0.38
N ALA A 92 -1.23 -5.02 -0.75
CA ALA A 92 -2.52 -5.68 -0.93
C ALA A 92 -2.66 -6.90 0.00
N GLN A 93 -1.60 -7.66 0.19
CA GLN A 93 -1.57 -8.79 1.13
C GLN A 93 -1.73 -8.33 2.58
N MET A 94 -1.11 -7.23 2.94
CA MET A 94 -1.26 -6.63 4.27
C MET A 94 -2.70 -6.19 4.54
N LEU A 95 -3.37 -5.60 3.55
CA LEU A 95 -4.79 -5.23 3.67
C LEU A 95 -5.64 -6.48 3.86
N ALA A 96 -5.42 -7.53 3.08
CA ALA A 96 -6.15 -8.79 3.23
C ALA A 96 -5.98 -9.37 4.65
N LYS A 97 -4.77 -9.37 5.20
CA LYS A 97 -4.53 -9.83 6.58
C LYS A 97 -5.20 -8.93 7.61
N ASN A 98 -5.13 -7.62 7.44
CA ASN A 98 -5.81 -6.68 8.34
C ASN A 98 -7.32 -6.95 8.41
N LEU A 99 -7.92 -7.32 7.28
CA LEU A 99 -9.35 -7.63 7.18
C LEU A 99 -9.70 -9.08 7.55
N GLY A 100 -8.74 -9.84 8.10
CA GLY A 100 -8.97 -11.22 8.57
C GLY A 100 -8.73 -12.30 7.52
N GLY A 101 -8.20 -11.95 6.36
CA GLY A 101 -7.85 -12.89 5.30
C GLY A 101 -6.56 -13.66 5.58
N THR A 102 -6.32 -14.69 4.77
CA THR A 102 -5.13 -15.54 4.84
C THR A 102 -4.29 -15.37 3.59
N ILE A 103 -2.98 -15.24 3.77
CA ILE A 103 -2.00 -15.18 2.67
C ILE A 103 -1.23 -16.50 2.66
N LYS A 104 -1.22 -17.18 1.52
CA LYS A 104 -0.51 -18.45 1.33
C LYS A 104 0.02 -18.57 -0.10
N ARG A 105 1.01 -19.43 -0.29
CA ARG A 105 1.47 -19.82 -1.62
C ARG A 105 0.39 -20.63 -2.33
N SER A 106 0.39 -20.58 -3.67
CA SER A 106 -0.46 -21.47 -4.46
C SER A 106 -0.09 -22.95 -4.19
N ASN A 107 -1.07 -23.85 -4.29
CA ASN A 107 -0.87 -25.26 -3.95
C ASN A 107 0.18 -25.94 -4.83
N ASP A 108 0.33 -25.49 -6.07
CA ASP A 108 1.31 -26.00 -7.05
C ASP A 108 2.64 -25.22 -7.04
N HIS A 109 2.81 -24.27 -6.11
CA HIS A 109 3.95 -23.37 -6.01
C HIS A 109 4.23 -22.53 -7.28
N SER A 110 3.22 -22.36 -8.12
CA SER A 110 3.35 -21.53 -9.33
C SER A 110 3.59 -20.06 -8.99
N ILE A 111 4.32 -19.39 -9.88
CA ILE A 111 4.62 -17.96 -9.81
C ILE A 111 4.25 -17.34 -11.15
N GLU A 112 3.57 -16.21 -11.11
CA GLU A 112 3.24 -15.42 -12.30
C GLU A 112 4.30 -14.33 -12.49
N VAL A 113 4.96 -14.36 -13.65
CA VAL A 113 5.98 -13.36 -14.01
C VAL A 113 5.74 -12.93 -15.44
N GLY A 114 5.57 -11.62 -15.68
CA GLY A 114 5.39 -11.07 -17.01
C GLY A 114 4.32 -9.98 -17.06
N PHE A 115 3.95 -9.62 -18.27
CA PHE A 115 2.88 -8.68 -18.54
C PHE A 115 1.63 -9.43 -18.99
N TYR A 116 0.53 -9.19 -18.30
CA TYR A 116 -0.74 -9.85 -18.54
C TYR A 116 -1.82 -8.83 -18.85
N THR A 117 -2.70 -9.16 -19.78
CA THR A 117 -3.87 -8.32 -20.07
C THR A 117 -4.85 -8.44 -18.91
N LEU A 118 -5.23 -7.30 -18.36
CA LEU A 118 -6.25 -7.22 -17.31
C LEU A 118 -7.59 -6.83 -17.92
N LYS A 119 -8.65 -7.49 -17.46
CA LYS A 119 -10.02 -7.16 -17.83
C LYS A 119 -10.74 -6.61 -16.60
N PRO A 120 -11.24 -5.36 -16.64
CA PRO A 120 -12.02 -4.84 -15.53
C PRO A 120 -13.38 -5.55 -15.43
N GLU A 121 -13.85 -5.78 -14.23
CA GLU A 121 -15.14 -6.38 -13.95
C GLU A 121 -15.99 -5.47 -13.06
N GLY A 122 -17.31 -5.54 -13.22
CA GLY A 122 -18.24 -4.80 -12.38
C GLY A 122 -17.92 -3.31 -12.30
N LYS A 123 -17.70 -2.82 -11.09
CA LYS A 123 -17.38 -1.41 -10.84
C LYS A 123 -16.02 -0.98 -11.39
N GLY A 124 -15.13 -1.92 -11.66
CA GLY A 124 -13.81 -1.63 -12.23
C GLY A 124 -13.87 -0.98 -13.61
N HIS A 125 -14.96 -1.15 -14.35
CA HIS A 125 -15.16 -0.46 -15.63
C HIS A 125 -15.33 1.06 -15.51
N LYS A 126 -15.56 1.56 -14.29
CA LYS A 126 -15.84 2.98 -14.03
C LYS A 126 -14.63 3.77 -13.54
N ILE A 127 -13.47 3.11 -13.43
CA ILE A 127 -12.22 3.70 -12.95
C ILE A 127 -11.33 4.11 -14.11
#